data_f3f9114150bceee715bf3c98ec41c203
#
_entry.id   f3f9114150bceee715bf3c98ec41c203
#
_cell.length_a   1.000
_cell.length_b   1.000
_cell.length_c   1.000
_cell.angle_alpha   90.00
_cell.angle_beta   90.00
_cell.angle_gamma   90.00
#
_symmetry.space_group_name_H-M   'P 1'
#
loop_
_entity.id
_entity.type
_entity.pdbx_description
1 polymer ?
#
loop_
_entity_poly.entity_id
_entity_poly.type
_entity_poly.pdbx_seq_one_letter_code
_entity_poly.pdbx_strand_id
1 'polypeptide(L)'
;MTLRPPRSGTKPAPVAALDYEIAQEQASALGRLGRALEAALAALSNYDSARAAPAAPDAARVKLVASASEAQWCFMVQREACGLRDPRPVIRAYRVPAEVQARMGVFQRR
;
A
#
# COMPACT_ATOMS: atom_id res chain seq x y z
N MET A 1 25.53 22.17 -33.93
CA MET A 1 25.20 21.81 -33.37
C MET A 1 24.96 21.73 -32.47
N THR A 2 24.70 21.71 -32.15
CA THR A 2 24.55 21.76 -31.23
C THR A 2 24.26 20.89 -30.52
N LEU A 3 24.55 20.67 -30.02
CA LEU A 3 24.42 19.86 -29.30
C LEU A 3 23.78 20.10 -28.33
N ARG A 4 23.16 19.95 -28.03
CA ARG A 4 22.49 20.18 -27.14
C ARG A 4 22.60 19.58 -26.11
N PRO A 5 22.39 19.96 -25.32
CA PRO A 5 22.55 19.48 -24.20
C PRO A 5 21.54 18.79 -23.79
N PRO A 6 21.72 18.13 -23.21
CA PRO A 6 20.86 17.33 -22.68
C PRO A 6 20.24 17.94 -21.81
N ARG A 7 19.49 17.99 -21.68
CA ARG A 7 18.78 18.46 -20.92
C ARG A 7 19.11 18.33 -19.65
N SER A 8 18.59 19.00 -18.96
CA SER A 8 18.82 18.99 -17.72
C SER A 8 18.71 17.80 -17.17
N GLY A 9 19.21 17.55 -16.27
CA GLY A 9 19.09 16.40 -15.73
C GLY A 9 19.76 15.39 -16.48
N THR A 10 20.55 15.76 -17.37
CA THR A 10 21.16 14.78 -18.10
C THR A 10 22.10 14.08 -17.27
N LYS A 11 21.90 12.85 -17.04
CA LYS A 11 22.78 12.03 -16.22
C LYS A 11 23.63 11.16 -17.08
N PRO A 12 24.82 10.79 -16.61
CA PRO A 12 25.59 9.80 -17.32
C PRO A 12 24.77 8.54 -17.48
N ALA A 13 24.98 7.79 -18.53
CA ALA A 13 24.19 6.59 -18.83
C ALA A 13 24.12 5.61 -17.68
N PRO A 14 25.23 5.29 -16.95
CA PRO A 14 25.11 4.35 -15.82
C PRO A 14 24.18 4.85 -14.73
N VAL A 15 24.20 6.14 -14.44
CA VAL A 15 23.32 6.71 -13.41
C VAL A 15 21.88 6.67 -13.88
N ALA A 16 21.64 6.98 -15.14
CA ALA A 16 20.28 6.94 -15.67
C ALA A 16 19.70 5.53 -15.64
N ALA A 17 20.52 4.53 -15.97
CA ALA A 17 20.09 3.16 -15.95
C ALA A 17 19.74 2.73 -14.52
N LEU A 18 20.55 3.13 -13.58
CA LEU A 18 20.31 2.80 -12.17
C LEU A 18 19.04 3.46 -11.68
N ASP A 19 18.80 4.72 -12.05
CA ASP A 19 17.57 5.41 -11.67
C ASP A 19 16.36 4.68 -12.22
N TYR A 20 16.45 4.18 -13.43
CA TYR A 20 15.36 3.45 -14.05
C TYR A 20 15.08 2.15 -13.29
N GLU A 21 16.14 1.44 -12.91
CA GLU A 21 15.99 0.20 -12.14
C GLU A 21 15.35 0.46 -10.78
N ILE A 22 15.74 1.54 -10.14
CA ILE A 22 15.14 1.91 -8.86
C ILE A 22 13.66 2.19 -9.02
N ALA A 23 13.30 2.95 -10.06
CA ALA A 23 11.90 3.27 -10.31
C ALA A 23 11.09 2.01 -10.57
N GLN A 24 11.65 1.06 -11.32
CA GLN A 24 10.99 -0.20 -11.58
C GLN A 24 10.79 -1.01 -10.31
N GLU A 25 11.81 -1.03 -9.47
CA GLU A 25 11.72 -1.77 -8.22
C GLU A 25 10.67 -1.16 -7.30
N GLN A 26 10.60 0.18 -7.26
CA GLN A 26 9.59 0.85 -6.46
C GLN A 26 8.18 0.53 -6.97
N ALA A 27 8.00 0.52 -8.28
CA ALA A 27 6.69 0.20 -8.86
C ALA A 27 6.31 -1.24 -8.55
N SER A 28 7.27 -2.15 -8.62
CA SER A 28 7.05 -3.55 -8.29
C SER A 28 6.63 -3.72 -6.83
N ALA A 29 7.32 -3.03 -5.94
CA ALA A 29 7.02 -3.11 -4.51
C ALA A 29 5.62 -2.57 -4.25
N LEU A 30 5.25 -1.45 -4.86
CA LEU A 30 3.91 -0.91 -4.72
C LEU A 30 2.87 -1.90 -5.21
N GLY A 31 3.13 -2.55 -6.34
CA GLY A 31 2.18 -3.53 -6.87
C GLY A 31 1.98 -4.69 -5.91
N ARG A 32 3.07 -5.21 -5.35
CA ARG A 32 2.98 -6.33 -4.41
C ARG A 32 2.20 -5.93 -3.16
N LEU A 33 2.48 -4.75 -2.63
CA LEU A 33 1.84 -4.32 -1.39
C LEU A 33 0.38 -3.97 -1.61
N GLY A 34 0.04 -3.41 -2.77
CA GLY A 34 -1.35 -3.16 -3.11
C GLY A 34 -2.14 -4.46 -3.21
N ARG A 35 -1.55 -5.49 -3.83
CA ARG A 35 -2.22 -6.78 -3.93
C ARG A 35 -2.36 -7.44 -2.56
N ALA A 36 -1.38 -7.26 -1.69
CA ALA A 36 -1.46 -7.80 -0.33
C ALA A 36 -2.60 -7.13 0.44
N LEU A 37 -2.76 -5.83 0.28
CA LEU A 37 -3.87 -5.12 0.90
C LEU A 37 -5.20 -5.63 0.36
N GLU A 38 -5.29 -5.77 -0.95
CA GLU A 38 -6.50 -6.26 -1.58
C GLU A 38 -6.88 -7.64 -1.05
N ALA A 39 -5.89 -8.53 -0.94
CA ALA A 39 -6.13 -9.88 -0.45
C ALA A 39 -6.58 -9.87 1.00
N ALA A 40 -5.98 -9.03 1.83
CA ALA A 40 -6.34 -8.96 3.24
C ALA A 40 -7.76 -8.43 3.42
N LEU A 41 -8.14 -7.42 2.64
CA LEU A 41 -9.48 -6.88 2.71
C LEU A 41 -10.51 -7.88 2.18
N ALA A 42 -10.15 -8.63 1.14
CA ALA A 42 -11.03 -9.67 0.63
C ALA A 42 -11.26 -10.77 1.65
N ALA A 43 -10.21 -11.16 2.37
CA ALA A 43 -10.33 -12.18 3.40
C ALA A 43 -11.28 -11.72 4.50
N LEU A 44 -11.18 -10.47 4.91
CA LEU A 44 -12.08 -9.93 5.92
C LEU A 44 -13.52 -9.90 5.41
N SER A 45 -13.70 -9.43 4.19
CA SER A 45 -15.03 -9.33 3.60
C SER A 45 -15.66 -10.72 3.45
N ASN A 46 -14.88 -11.70 3.01
CA ASN A 46 -15.38 -13.05 2.85
C ASN A 46 -15.76 -13.67 4.19
N TYR A 47 -14.97 -13.40 5.21
CA TYR A 47 -15.28 -13.89 6.53
C TYR A 47 -16.62 -13.34 7.02
N ASP A 48 -16.81 -12.03 6.84
CA ASP A 48 -18.05 -11.38 7.28
C ASP A 48 -19.25 -11.91 6.50
N SER A 49 -19.07 -12.12 5.20
CA SER A 49 -20.16 -12.62 4.37
C SER A 49 -20.57 -14.04 4.74
N ALA A 50 -19.64 -14.83 5.24
CA ALA A 50 -19.93 -16.21 5.58
C ALA A 50 -20.61 -16.35 6.93
N ARG A 51 -20.64 -15.30 7.75
CA ARG A 51 -21.25 -15.37 9.06
C ARG A 51 -22.73 -15.11 8.97
N ALA A 52 -23.48 -15.88 9.73
CA ALA A 52 -24.95 -15.77 9.70
C ALA A 52 -25.40 -14.44 10.29
N ALA A 53 -24.73 -13.98 11.36
CA ALA A 53 -25.09 -12.75 12.01
C ALA A 53 -23.85 -12.18 12.69
N PRO A 54 -23.81 -10.86 12.84
CA PRO A 54 -22.73 -10.29 13.61
C PRO A 54 -22.85 -10.77 15.03
N ALA A 55 -21.84 -11.40 15.48
CA ALA A 55 -21.79 -11.88 16.85
C ALA A 55 -20.83 -11.00 17.62
N ALA A 56 -20.63 -11.37 18.86
CA ALA A 56 -19.60 -10.74 19.65
C ALA A 56 -18.27 -10.86 18.88
N PRO A 57 -17.36 -9.96 19.09
CA PRO A 57 -16.06 -10.04 18.42
C PRO A 57 -15.42 -11.39 18.69
N ASP A 58 -14.84 -11.96 17.66
CA ASP A 58 -14.12 -13.21 17.83
C ASP A 58 -12.66 -13.02 17.42
N ALA A 59 -11.83 -13.93 17.89
CA ALA A 59 -10.40 -13.82 17.70
C ALA A 59 -10.02 -13.89 16.20
N ALA A 60 -10.76 -14.69 15.45
CA ALA A 60 -10.45 -14.83 14.02
C ALA A 60 -10.68 -13.53 13.29
N ARG A 61 -11.79 -12.86 13.58
CA ARG A 61 -12.07 -11.59 12.90
C ARG A 61 -11.10 -10.52 13.34
N VAL A 62 -10.73 -10.50 14.61
CA VAL A 62 -9.75 -9.53 15.09
C VAL A 62 -8.45 -9.68 14.34
N LYS A 63 -8.03 -10.91 14.08
CA LYS A 63 -6.80 -11.14 13.32
C LYS A 63 -6.91 -10.67 11.89
N LEU A 64 -8.08 -10.84 11.28
CA LEU A 64 -8.26 -10.40 9.90
C LEU A 64 -8.23 -8.88 9.80
N VAL A 65 -8.83 -8.19 10.78
CA VAL A 65 -8.77 -6.73 10.80
C VAL A 65 -7.32 -6.27 11.01
N ALA A 66 -6.61 -6.93 11.91
CA ALA A 66 -5.21 -6.59 12.17
C ALA A 66 -4.35 -6.79 10.93
N SER A 67 -4.57 -7.91 10.23
CA SER A 67 -3.84 -8.20 8.99
C SER A 67 -4.08 -7.14 7.93
N ALA A 68 -5.34 -6.74 7.76
CA ALA A 68 -5.67 -5.71 6.77
C ALA A 68 -5.05 -4.38 7.14
N SER A 69 -5.04 -4.06 8.43
CA SER A 69 -4.45 -2.81 8.92
C SER A 69 -2.95 -2.80 8.68
N GLU A 70 -2.29 -3.90 8.93
CA GLU A 70 -0.86 -4.01 8.71
C GLU A 70 -0.54 -3.89 7.22
N ALA A 71 -1.32 -4.56 6.39
CA ALA A 71 -1.12 -4.49 4.94
C ALA A 71 -1.31 -3.06 4.44
N GLN A 72 -2.30 -2.36 4.96
CA GLN A 72 -2.52 -0.98 4.59
C GLN A 72 -1.36 -0.10 5.01
N TRP A 73 -0.87 -0.31 6.23
CA TRP A 73 0.23 0.50 6.73
C TRP A 73 1.48 0.32 5.88
N CYS A 74 1.81 -0.92 5.56
CA CYS A 74 2.97 -1.19 4.72
C CYS A 74 2.83 -0.53 3.35
N PHE A 75 1.65 -0.60 2.77
CA PHE A 75 1.41 0.02 1.47
C PHE A 75 1.56 1.54 1.56
N MET A 76 1.01 2.14 2.61
CA MET A 76 1.10 3.59 2.80
C MET A 76 2.55 4.04 2.98
N VAL A 77 3.33 3.28 3.75
CA VAL A 77 4.74 3.61 3.94
C VAL A 77 5.48 3.57 2.61
N GLN A 78 5.24 2.56 1.80
CA GLN A 78 5.90 2.45 0.51
C GLN A 78 5.46 3.58 -0.42
N ARG A 79 4.18 3.94 -0.39
CA ARG A 79 3.69 5.05 -1.20
C ARG A 79 4.39 6.34 -0.81
N GLU A 80 4.53 6.59 0.49
CA GLU A 80 5.24 7.79 0.94
C GLU A 80 6.69 7.81 0.47
N ALA A 81 7.32 6.66 0.53
CA ALA A 81 8.71 6.55 0.06
C ALA A 81 8.82 6.89 -1.42
N CYS A 82 7.74 6.70 -2.16
CA CYS A 82 7.70 7.04 -3.59
C CYS A 82 7.13 8.43 -3.85
N GLY A 83 6.87 9.20 -2.80
CA GLY A 83 6.36 10.56 -2.96
C GLY A 83 4.85 10.67 -3.00
N LEU A 84 4.12 9.59 -2.79
CA LEU A 84 2.66 9.60 -2.84
C LEU A 84 2.11 9.68 -1.42
N ARG A 85 1.86 10.88 -0.97
CA ARG A 85 1.55 11.10 0.45
C ARG A 85 0.07 11.11 0.79
N ASP A 86 -0.78 11.35 -0.21
CA ASP A 86 -2.21 11.46 0.06
C ASP A 86 -2.82 10.06 0.22
N PRO A 87 -3.40 9.75 1.38
CA PRO A 87 -3.97 8.42 1.60
C PRO A 87 -5.36 8.24 0.99
N ARG A 88 -6.05 9.32 0.65
CA ARG A 88 -7.45 9.23 0.24
C ARG A 88 -7.69 8.37 -1.00
N PRO A 89 -6.84 8.42 -2.03
CA PRO A 89 -7.08 7.54 -3.17
C PRO A 89 -7.05 6.06 -2.81
N VAL A 90 -6.19 5.67 -1.87
CA VAL A 90 -6.12 4.28 -1.44
C VAL A 90 -7.38 3.89 -0.70
N ILE A 91 -7.79 4.72 0.25
CA ILE A 91 -8.97 4.43 1.05
C ILE A 91 -10.19 4.26 0.14
N ARG A 92 -10.33 5.12 -0.85
CA ARG A 92 -11.44 5.05 -1.79
C ARG A 92 -11.35 3.85 -2.71
N ALA A 93 -10.21 3.67 -3.33
CA ALA A 93 -10.05 2.63 -4.35
C ALA A 93 -10.20 1.24 -3.75
N TYR A 94 -9.66 1.04 -2.56
CA TYR A 94 -9.69 -0.27 -1.92
C TYR A 94 -10.87 -0.43 -0.98
N ARG A 95 -11.66 0.64 -0.79
CA ARG A 95 -12.82 0.63 0.08
C ARG A 95 -12.46 0.16 1.48
N VAL A 96 -11.43 0.77 2.04
CA VAL A 96 -10.92 0.36 3.33
C VAL A 96 -11.92 0.70 4.42
N PRO A 97 -12.36 -0.29 5.21
CA PRO A 97 -13.32 -0.02 6.27
C PRO A 97 -12.75 0.86 7.37
N ALA A 98 -13.63 1.59 8.04
CA ALA A 98 -13.21 2.50 9.09
C ALA A 98 -12.48 1.79 10.21
N GLU A 99 -12.91 0.57 10.55
CA GLU A 99 -12.25 -0.16 11.64
C GLU A 99 -10.82 -0.57 11.28
N VAL A 100 -10.56 -0.82 9.99
CA VAL A 100 -9.21 -1.11 9.54
C VAL A 100 -8.36 0.13 9.63
N GLN A 101 -8.92 1.27 9.23
CA GLN A 101 -8.23 2.54 9.34
C GLN A 101 -7.87 2.86 10.79
N ALA A 102 -8.82 2.67 11.69
CA ALA A 102 -8.59 2.96 13.10
C ALA A 102 -7.49 2.07 13.67
N ARG A 103 -7.48 0.81 13.27
CA ARG A 103 -6.49 -0.12 13.77
C ARG A 103 -5.09 0.16 13.24
N MET A 104 -5.01 0.75 12.06
CA MET A 104 -3.73 1.08 11.47
C MET A 104 -2.93 2.00 12.37
N GLY A 105 -3.61 2.91 13.06
CA GLY A 105 -2.94 3.81 13.98
C GLY A 105 -2.29 3.10 15.15
N VAL A 106 -2.80 1.94 15.52
CA VAL A 106 -2.22 1.18 16.62
C VAL A 106 -0.81 0.71 16.26
N PHE A 107 -0.62 0.25 15.03
CA PHE A 107 0.71 -0.15 14.60
C PHE A 107 1.69 1.02 14.61
N GLN A 108 1.22 2.17 14.20
CA GLN A 108 2.10 3.32 14.12
C GLN A 108 2.59 3.78 15.47
N ARG A 109 1.86 3.43 16.50
CA ARG A 109 2.26 3.83 17.82
C ARG A 109 3.23 2.90 18.49
N ARG A 110 3.55 1.81 17.87
CA ARG A 110 4.44 0.85 18.46
C ARG A 110 5.90 1.23 18.28
#